data_c03a618597b6b4353aa632723d8dda5c
#
_entry.id   c03a618597b6b4353aa632723d8dda5c
#
_cell.length_a   1.000
_cell.length_b   1.000
_cell.length_c   1.000
_cell.angle_alpha   90.00
_cell.angle_beta   90.00
_cell.angle_gamma   90.00
#
_symmetry.space_group_name_H-M   'P 1'
#
loop_
_entity.id
_entity.type
_entity.pdbx_description
1 polymer ?
#
loop_
_entity_poly.entity_id
_entity_poly.type
_entity_poly.pdbx_seq_one_letter_code
_entity_poly.pdbx_strand_id
1 'polypeptide(L)'
;MLLVSKILENFEEVNNSMLKRNIDVKAQLKKIIELDKSRRETQSKLDNLLAESNKLAKEIGNFFKKGESEKVNSSKEKAALLKLDTKKLSDVLNSYINDLNTLLLDIPNIPHDLVPKGNSENDNEEVLKEGKMPELHINALAHWELASKHDIIDFELGNKITGAGFPVYKDKGAKLQRALINYFLDKNIEAGYKEIQVPILVNEDSGTSTGQLPDKEGQMYVINADNLYLAPTAEVPVTNIYRNCILNSNELPICLTSYTPCFRREAGSYGSHVRGLNRLHQFDKVEIVRIESPEKSYIALEEMVSHVKSILSELNLPFRIVRLCGGDLGFASCLTYDFEVYSAAQKKWLEVSSISNFETFQSNRLKLRVNDNGAKVLAHTLNGSSLALPRIVACILENFQTENSIKIPKVLIPYTGFDKI
;
A
#
# COMPACT_ATOMS: atom_id res chain seq x y z
N MET A 1 -10.92 -2.23 0.76
CA MET A 1 -11.81 -3.15 1.52
C MET A 1 -12.69 -3.94 0.56
N LEU A 2 -13.12 -5.11 0.98
CA LEU A 2 -13.98 -5.95 0.15
C LEU A 2 -15.32 -5.28 -0.14
N LEU A 3 -15.90 -5.58 -1.30
CA LEU A 3 -17.28 -5.20 -1.60
C LEU A 3 -18.24 -6.15 -0.88
N VAL A 4 -19.25 -5.58 -0.23
CA VAL A 4 -20.30 -6.39 0.44
C VAL A 4 -21.05 -7.26 -0.58
N SER A 5 -21.27 -6.75 -1.81
CA SER A 5 -21.87 -7.55 -2.90
C SER A 5 -21.06 -8.81 -3.21
N LYS A 6 -19.72 -8.70 -3.30
CA LYS A 6 -18.84 -9.86 -3.53
C LYS A 6 -18.94 -10.90 -2.40
N ILE A 7 -19.06 -10.43 -1.15
CA ILE A 7 -19.26 -11.31 0.02
C ILE A 7 -20.64 -12.02 -0.05
N LEU A 8 -21.70 -11.30 -0.44
CA LEU A 8 -23.05 -11.85 -0.55
C LEU A 8 -23.19 -12.89 -1.66
N GLU A 9 -22.58 -12.60 -2.81
CA GLU A 9 -22.68 -13.44 -4.01
C GLU A 9 -21.82 -14.71 -3.90
N ASN A 10 -20.64 -14.61 -3.22
CA ASN A 10 -19.61 -15.66 -3.22
C ASN A 10 -19.13 -16.02 -1.80
N PHE A 11 -20.02 -16.13 -0.82
CA PHE A 11 -19.68 -16.30 0.59
C PHE A 11 -18.69 -17.45 0.86
N GLU A 12 -18.99 -18.66 0.36
CA GLU A 12 -18.13 -19.84 0.60
C GLU A 12 -16.78 -19.72 -0.13
N GLU A 13 -16.75 -19.14 -1.32
CA GLU A 13 -15.52 -18.90 -2.07
C GLU A 13 -14.61 -17.90 -1.32
N VAL A 14 -15.19 -16.77 -0.87
CA VAL A 14 -14.46 -15.77 -0.09
C VAL A 14 -13.89 -16.38 1.19
N ASN A 15 -14.72 -17.14 1.94
CA ASN A 15 -14.28 -17.80 3.17
C ASN A 15 -13.15 -18.80 2.90
N ASN A 16 -13.28 -19.63 1.87
CA ASN A 16 -12.27 -20.64 1.51
C ASN A 16 -10.96 -19.98 1.03
N SER A 17 -11.04 -18.88 0.29
CA SER A 17 -9.86 -18.13 -0.14
C SER A 17 -9.11 -17.53 1.05
N MET A 18 -9.81 -17.06 2.09
CA MET A 18 -9.18 -16.57 3.33
C MET A 18 -8.43 -17.65 4.11
N LEU A 19 -8.81 -18.91 3.97
CA LEU A 19 -8.06 -20.02 4.57
C LEU A 19 -6.65 -20.15 3.97
N LYS A 20 -6.40 -19.67 2.74
CA LYS A 20 -5.05 -19.58 2.19
C LYS A 20 -4.15 -18.65 3.02
N ARG A 21 -4.74 -17.61 3.66
CA ARG A 21 -4.05 -16.68 4.59
C ARG A 21 -3.96 -17.20 6.02
N ASN A 22 -4.41 -18.42 6.27
CA ASN A 22 -4.53 -19.02 7.62
C ASN A 22 -5.49 -18.22 8.54
N ILE A 23 -6.49 -17.56 7.96
CA ILE A 23 -7.47 -16.73 8.69
C ILE A 23 -8.87 -17.33 8.49
N ASP A 24 -9.57 -17.61 9.59
CA ASP A 24 -10.98 -17.94 9.59
C ASP A 24 -11.81 -16.66 9.80
N VAL A 25 -12.49 -16.22 8.74
CA VAL A 25 -13.34 -15.02 8.76
C VAL A 25 -14.83 -15.34 8.72
N LYS A 26 -15.23 -16.62 8.82
CA LYS A 26 -16.62 -17.05 8.62
C LYS A 26 -17.61 -16.31 9.51
N ALA A 27 -17.27 -16.11 10.78
CA ALA A 27 -18.13 -15.39 11.72
C ALA A 27 -18.26 -13.90 11.36
N GLN A 28 -17.15 -13.26 10.97
CA GLN A 28 -17.15 -11.85 10.54
C GLN A 28 -17.96 -11.66 9.26
N LEU A 29 -17.79 -12.54 8.25
CA LEU A 29 -18.57 -12.48 7.01
C LEU A 29 -20.06 -12.61 7.25
N LYS A 30 -20.51 -13.53 8.13
CA LYS A 30 -21.92 -13.64 8.52
C LYS A 30 -22.44 -12.35 9.16
N LYS A 31 -21.64 -11.76 10.07
CA LYS A 31 -22.00 -10.51 10.75
C LYS A 31 -22.12 -9.33 9.77
N ILE A 32 -21.24 -9.26 8.77
CA ILE A 32 -21.29 -8.27 7.69
C ILE A 32 -22.60 -8.40 6.90
N ILE A 33 -23.01 -9.62 6.56
CA ILE A 33 -24.26 -9.87 5.83
C ILE A 33 -25.47 -9.43 6.65
N GLU A 34 -25.51 -9.76 7.96
CA GLU A 34 -26.58 -9.37 8.86
C GLU A 34 -26.68 -7.83 9.01
N LEU A 35 -25.53 -7.16 9.19
CA LEU A 35 -25.47 -5.70 9.30
C LEU A 35 -25.89 -5.01 8.00
N ASP A 36 -25.46 -5.52 6.84
CA ASP A 36 -25.85 -4.94 5.55
C ASP A 36 -27.36 -5.13 5.29
N LYS A 37 -27.93 -6.26 5.68
CA LYS A 37 -29.39 -6.48 5.63
C LYS A 37 -30.12 -5.44 6.49
N SER A 38 -29.72 -5.29 7.76
CA SER A 38 -30.31 -4.32 8.70
C SER A 38 -30.16 -2.88 8.18
N ARG A 39 -28.99 -2.54 7.65
CA ARG A 39 -28.71 -1.24 7.03
C ARG A 39 -29.67 -0.95 5.86
N ARG A 40 -29.83 -1.90 4.92
CA ARG A 40 -30.73 -1.75 3.76
C ARG A 40 -32.19 -1.61 4.17
N GLU A 41 -32.64 -2.42 5.13
CA GLU A 41 -34.01 -2.33 5.67
C GLU A 41 -34.26 -0.98 6.35
N THR A 42 -33.30 -0.50 7.15
CA THR A 42 -33.37 0.79 7.82
C THR A 42 -33.33 1.95 6.84
N GLN A 43 -32.46 1.87 5.82
CA GLN A 43 -32.40 2.88 4.74
C GLN A 43 -33.75 2.98 4.02
N SER A 44 -34.36 1.86 3.64
CA SER A 44 -35.67 1.83 2.96
C SER A 44 -36.78 2.45 3.83
N LYS A 45 -36.78 2.16 5.13
CA LYS A 45 -37.74 2.79 6.08
C LYS A 45 -37.52 4.29 6.18
N LEU A 46 -36.25 4.74 6.26
CA LEU A 46 -35.88 6.15 6.32
C LEU A 46 -36.31 6.90 5.05
N ASP A 47 -36.06 6.32 3.87
CA ASP A 47 -36.43 6.90 2.59
C ASP A 47 -37.96 7.05 2.47
N ASN A 48 -38.74 6.10 2.95
CA ASN A 48 -40.19 6.17 2.98
C ASN A 48 -40.69 7.30 3.90
N LEU A 49 -40.12 7.44 5.12
CA LEU A 49 -40.50 8.54 6.04
C LEU A 49 -40.08 9.91 5.49
N LEU A 50 -38.94 10.01 4.82
CA LEU A 50 -38.52 11.25 4.14
C LEU A 50 -39.47 11.62 2.99
N ALA A 51 -39.92 10.64 2.21
CA ALA A 51 -40.92 10.85 1.15
C ALA A 51 -42.25 11.33 1.73
N GLU A 52 -42.73 10.71 2.84
CA GLU A 52 -43.94 11.13 3.55
C GLU A 52 -43.81 12.53 4.11
N SER A 53 -42.68 12.86 4.73
CA SER A 53 -42.39 14.21 5.27
C SER A 53 -42.41 15.25 4.16
N ASN A 54 -41.83 14.97 3.00
CA ASN A 54 -41.84 15.87 1.83
C ASN A 54 -43.28 16.09 1.29
N LYS A 55 -44.10 15.03 1.24
CA LYS A 55 -45.51 15.13 0.85
C LYS A 55 -46.28 15.99 1.80
N LEU A 56 -46.14 15.71 3.11
CA LEU A 56 -46.84 16.46 4.17
C LEU A 56 -46.44 17.95 4.16
N ALA A 57 -45.16 18.27 3.93
CA ALA A 57 -44.71 19.66 3.80
C ALA A 57 -45.41 20.42 2.63
N LYS A 58 -45.62 19.74 1.49
CA LYS A 58 -46.39 20.31 0.37
C LYS A 58 -47.87 20.49 0.72
N GLU A 59 -48.47 19.55 1.43
CA GLU A 59 -49.87 19.62 1.89
C GLU A 59 -50.09 20.80 2.86
N ILE A 60 -49.18 20.98 3.83
CA ILE A 60 -49.19 22.12 4.75
C ILE A 60 -49.16 23.45 3.99
N GLY A 61 -48.28 23.55 2.97
CA GLY A 61 -48.21 24.74 2.10
C GLY A 61 -49.51 25.01 1.37
N ASN A 62 -50.22 23.97 0.92
CA ASN A 62 -51.51 24.09 0.25
C ASN A 62 -52.64 24.50 1.19
N PHE A 63 -52.71 23.88 2.42
CA PHE A 63 -53.69 24.24 3.43
C PHE A 63 -53.50 25.69 3.91
N PHE A 64 -52.26 26.13 4.05
CA PHE A 64 -51.95 27.50 4.43
C PHE A 64 -52.46 28.50 3.38
N LYS A 65 -52.29 28.22 2.09
CA LYS A 65 -52.79 29.05 0.98
C LYS A 65 -54.33 29.11 0.95
N LYS A 66 -55.01 28.05 1.44
CA LYS A 66 -56.48 27.96 1.47
C LYS A 66 -57.08 28.51 2.76
N GLY A 67 -56.28 28.95 3.74
CA GLY A 67 -56.76 29.44 5.04
C GLY A 67 -57.30 28.37 6.00
N GLU A 68 -56.97 27.06 5.73
CA GLU A 68 -57.48 25.92 6.54
C GLU A 68 -56.63 25.70 7.80
N SER A 69 -56.73 26.59 8.78
CA SER A 69 -55.87 26.65 9.98
C SER A 69 -55.83 25.39 10.82
N GLU A 70 -56.97 24.71 11.02
CA GLU A 70 -57.05 23.45 11.78
C GLU A 70 -56.25 22.32 11.12
N LYS A 71 -56.37 22.19 9.78
CA LYS A 71 -55.60 21.20 9.00
C LYS A 71 -54.09 21.50 8.99
N VAL A 72 -53.72 22.79 8.98
CA VAL A 72 -52.32 23.21 9.10
C VAL A 72 -51.73 22.76 10.44
N ASN A 73 -52.45 22.98 11.57
CA ASN A 73 -51.98 22.62 12.89
C ASN A 73 -51.84 21.10 13.06
N SER A 74 -52.86 20.33 12.68
CA SER A 74 -52.79 18.84 12.72
C SER A 74 -51.65 18.29 11.84
N SER A 75 -51.46 18.87 10.64
CA SER A 75 -50.35 18.45 9.76
C SER A 75 -48.99 18.86 10.31
N LYS A 76 -48.84 19.97 11.00
CA LYS A 76 -47.61 20.36 11.70
C LYS A 76 -47.25 19.40 12.85
N GLU A 77 -48.24 18.95 13.64
CA GLU A 77 -48.01 17.94 14.70
C GLU A 77 -47.50 16.63 14.11
N LYS A 78 -48.13 16.17 13.00
CA LYS A 78 -47.64 14.96 12.26
C LYS A 78 -46.22 15.16 11.71
N ALA A 79 -45.93 16.34 11.17
CA ALA A 79 -44.59 16.65 10.66
C ALA A 79 -43.52 16.63 11.77
N ALA A 80 -43.87 17.10 12.97
CA ALA A 80 -42.97 17.04 14.14
C ALA A 80 -42.68 15.60 14.60
N LEU A 81 -43.69 14.71 14.59
CA LEU A 81 -43.51 13.29 14.89
C LEU A 81 -42.63 12.60 13.83
N LEU A 82 -42.94 12.81 12.54
CA LEU A 82 -42.14 12.28 11.45
C LEU A 82 -40.67 12.73 11.51
N LYS A 83 -40.42 13.98 11.88
CA LYS A 83 -39.05 14.49 12.06
C LYS A 83 -38.30 13.78 13.19
N LEU A 84 -38.96 13.46 14.28
CA LEU A 84 -38.39 12.70 15.42
C LEU A 84 -38.05 11.26 14.98
N ASP A 85 -38.97 10.59 14.29
CA ASP A 85 -38.75 9.22 13.82
C ASP A 85 -37.68 9.13 12.73
N THR A 86 -37.65 10.11 11.81
CA THR A 86 -36.59 10.25 10.80
C THR A 86 -35.21 10.38 11.46
N LYS A 87 -35.11 11.22 12.52
CA LYS A 87 -33.87 11.39 13.26
C LYS A 87 -33.42 10.09 13.93
N LYS A 88 -34.33 9.39 14.63
CA LYS A 88 -34.02 8.10 15.27
C LYS A 88 -33.54 7.06 14.28
N LEU A 89 -34.22 6.91 13.12
CA LEU A 89 -33.79 5.97 12.08
C LEU A 89 -32.46 6.37 11.44
N SER A 90 -32.20 7.66 11.27
CA SER A 90 -30.90 8.15 10.79
C SER A 90 -29.76 7.79 11.76
N ASP A 91 -29.97 7.95 13.06
CA ASP A 91 -28.98 7.59 14.08
C ASP A 91 -28.70 6.08 14.08
N VAL A 92 -29.74 5.23 13.98
CA VAL A 92 -29.62 3.77 13.85
C VAL A 92 -28.92 3.38 12.57
N LEU A 93 -29.24 4.01 11.43
CA LEU A 93 -28.60 3.77 10.16
C LEU A 93 -27.10 4.08 10.22
N ASN A 94 -26.73 5.20 10.82
CA ASN A 94 -25.34 5.60 10.99
C ASN A 94 -24.57 4.59 11.88
N SER A 95 -25.20 4.04 12.92
CA SER A 95 -24.61 2.96 13.72
C SER A 95 -24.31 1.74 12.86
N TYR A 96 -25.28 1.26 12.07
CA TYR A 96 -25.05 0.11 11.17
C TYR A 96 -23.97 0.36 10.13
N ILE A 97 -23.89 1.57 9.58
CA ILE A 97 -22.83 1.95 8.63
C ILE A 97 -21.45 1.91 9.30
N ASN A 98 -21.34 2.45 10.51
CA ASN A 98 -20.08 2.48 11.26
C ASN A 98 -19.63 1.05 11.64
N ASP A 99 -20.54 0.24 12.19
CA ASP A 99 -20.25 -1.15 12.57
C ASP A 99 -19.83 -1.98 11.36
N LEU A 100 -20.52 -1.81 10.22
CA LEU A 100 -20.20 -2.47 8.96
C LEU A 100 -18.81 -2.06 8.45
N ASN A 101 -18.51 -0.76 8.45
CA ASN A 101 -17.21 -0.25 8.01
C ASN A 101 -16.08 -0.77 8.92
N THR A 102 -16.28 -0.78 10.23
CA THR A 102 -15.29 -1.29 11.19
C THR A 102 -14.96 -2.76 10.89
N LEU A 103 -15.97 -3.61 10.69
CA LEU A 103 -15.73 -5.02 10.35
C LEU A 103 -15.06 -5.20 8.99
N LEU A 104 -15.44 -4.41 7.98
CA LEU A 104 -14.84 -4.49 6.65
C LEU A 104 -13.38 -4.01 6.64
N LEU A 105 -13.01 -3.07 7.51
CA LEU A 105 -11.62 -2.62 7.66
C LEU A 105 -10.72 -3.69 8.27
N ASP A 106 -11.28 -4.65 9.01
CA ASP A 106 -10.55 -5.74 9.64
C ASP A 106 -10.31 -6.95 8.76
N ILE A 107 -11.00 -7.06 7.63
CA ILE A 107 -10.86 -8.19 6.70
C ILE A 107 -9.81 -7.85 5.63
N PRO A 108 -8.78 -8.70 5.45
CA PRO A 108 -7.79 -8.52 4.41
C PRO A 108 -8.38 -8.74 3.00
N ASN A 109 -7.58 -8.44 1.97
CA ASN A 109 -7.96 -8.74 0.60
C ASN A 109 -7.98 -10.25 0.32
N ILE A 110 -8.80 -10.65 -0.65
CA ILE A 110 -8.91 -12.04 -1.09
C ILE A 110 -7.65 -12.42 -1.87
N PRO A 111 -6.94 -13.50 -1.50
CA PRO A 111 -5.80 -13.98 -2.26
C PRO A 111 -6.24 -14.46 -3.65
N HIS A 112 -5.45 -14.12 -4.66
CA HIS A 112 -5.61 -14.65 -6.01
C HIS A 112 -5.34 -16.17 -6.05
N ASP A 113 -5.82 -16.85 -7.08
CA ASP A 113 -5.67 -18.31 -7.20
C ASP A 113 -4.21 -18.76 -7.31
N LEU A 114 -3.35 -17.94 -7.89
CA LEU A 114 -1.90 -18.18 -7.99
C LEU A 114 -1.16 -18.11 -6.65
N VAL A 115 -1.75 -17.57 -5.59
CA VAL A 115 -1.13 -17.50 -4.26
C VAL A 115 -0.99 -18.90 -3.68
N PRO A 116 0.24 -19.39 -3.42
CA PRO A 116 0.43 -20.70 -2.83
C PRO A 116 -0.03 -20.73 -1.36
N LYS A 117 -0.35 -21.92 -0.87
CA LYS A 117 -0.58 -22.15 0.55
C LYS A 117 0.75 -22.10 1.28
N GLY A 118 0.76 -21.51 2.47
CA GLY A 118 1.95 -21.42 3.30
C GLY A 118 1.68 -20.61 4.57
N ASN A 119 2.60 -20.69 5.54
CA ASN A 119 2.44 -20.06 6.85
C ASN A 119 3.38 -18.85 7.04
N SER A 120 4.48 -18.80 6.31
CA SER A 120 5.54 -17.81 6.49
C SER A 120 6.37 -17.62 5.22
N GLU A 121 7.32 -16.70 5.24
CA GLU A 121 8.28 -16.43 4.16
C GLU A 121 9.01 -17.68 3.64
N ASN A 122 9.18 -18.72 4.47
CA ASN A 122 9.84 -19.96 4.07
C ASN A 122 9.00 -20.81 3.11
N ASP A 123 7.72 -20.53 2.99
CA ASP A 123 6.78 -21.24 2.12
C ASP A 123 6.51 -20.47 0.82
N ASN A 124 7.20 -19.36 0.59
CA ASN A 124 7.12 -18.59 -0.64
C ASN A 124 7.69 -19.38 -1.81
N GLU A 125 7.07 -19.24 -2.97
CA GLU A 125 7.45 -19.96 -4.18
C GLU A 125 8.51 -19.20 -4.98
N GLU A 126 9.72 -19.76 -5.14
CA GLU A 126 10.74 -19.21 -6.03
C GLU A 126 10.30 -19.40 -7.49
N VAL A 127 9.95 -18.31 -8.18
CA VAL A 127 9.48 -18.35 -9.58
C VAL A 127 10.58 -18.05 -10.58
N LEU A 128 11.64 -17.37 -10.17
CA LEU A 128 12.80 -17.05 -10.99
C LEU A 128 14.05 -16.87 -10.12
N LYS A 129 15.21 -17.25 -10.66
CA LYS A 129 16.52 -16.93 -10.09
C LYS A 129 17.49 -16.60 -11.22
N GLU A 130 18.18 -15.46 -11.11
CA GLU A 130 19.04 -14.94 -12.17
C GLU A 130 20.31 -14.29 -11.59
N GLY A 131 21.37 -14.26 -12.39
CA GLY A 131 22.66 -13.69 -12.02
C GLY A 131 23.62 -14.70 -11.39
N LYS A 132 24.92 -14.41 -11.52
CA LYS A 132 25.98 -15.25 -10.96
C LYS A 132 26.27 -14.82 -9.51
N MET A 133 26.23 -15.77 -8.59
CA MET A 133 26.66 -15.54 -7.20
C MET A 133 28.12 -15.12 -7.17
N PRO A 134 28.47 -13.99 -6.55
CA PRO A 134 29.86 -13.56 -6.48
C PRO A 134 30.67 -14.43 -5.53
N GLU A 135 31.88 -14.78 -5.98
CA GLU A 135 32.88 -15.39 -5.12
C GLU A 135 33.71 -14.29 -4.47
N LEU A 136 33.60 -14.18 -3.15
CA LEU A 136 34.30 -13.15 -2.40
C LEU A 136 35.71 -13.61 -2.01
N HIS A 137 36.63 -12.67 -1.84
CA HIS A 137 37.97 -12.94 -1.31
C HIS A 137 37.91 -13.37 0.17
N ILE A 138 38.96 -14.02 0.69
CA ILE A 138 38.96 -14.65 2.02
C ILE A 138 38.73 -13.65 3.18
N ASN A 139 39.10 -12.37 2.99
CA ASN A 139 38.93 -11.30 3.98
C ASN A 139 37.70 -10.43 3.69
N ALA A 140 36.69 -10.95 2.97
CA ALA A 140 35.51 -10.19 2.64
C ALA A 140 34.73 -9.80 3.89
N LEU A 141 34.24 -8.56 3.88
CA LEU A 141 33.55 -7.95 4.99
C LEU A 141 32.07 -7.76 4.69
N ALA A 142 31.24 -7.72 5.73
CA ALA A 142 29.85 -7.32 5.60
C ALA A 142 29.73 -5.81 5.36
N HIS A 143 28.60 -5.36 4.81
CA HIS A 143 28.41 -3.95 4.42
C HIS A 143 28.59 -2.95 5.58
N TRP A 144 28.26 -3.29 6.81
CA TRP A 144 28.48 -2.41 7.97
C TRP A 144 29.98 -2.24 8.33
N GLU A 145 30.80 -3.26 8.07
CA GLU A 145 32.25 -3.18 8.24
C GLU A 145 32.90 -2.42 7.09
N LEU A 146 32.42 -2.64 5.85
CA LEU A 146 32.85 -1.89 4.66
C LEU A 146 32.48 -0.40 4.80
N ALA A 147 31.27 -0.09 5.29
CA ALA A 147 30.81 1.26 5.53
C ALA A 147 31.73 2.00 6.50
N SER A 148 32.15 1.35 7.59
CA SER A 148 33.09 1.89 8.56
C SER A 148 34.51 2.01 7.99
N LYS A 149 35.02 0.96 7.32
CA LYS A 149 36.37 0.92 6.73
C LYS A 149 36.58 2.05 5.70
N HIS A 150 35.57 2.35 4.90
CA HIS A 150 35.63 3.39 3.84
C HIS A 150 35.05 4.73 4.30
N ASP A 151 34.60 4.85 5.54
CA ASP A 151 33.99 6.06 6.15
C ASP A 151 32.84 6.65 5.32
N ILE A 152 31.98 5.79 4.77
CA ILE A 152 30.89 6.18 3.84
C ILE A 152 29.49 6.14 4.45
N ILE A 153 29.30 5.37 5.54
CA ILE A 153 28.05 5.33 6.31
C ILE A 153 28.41 5.22 7.78
N ASP A 154 27.82 6.07 8.60
CA ASP A 154 28.08 6.16 10.04
C ASP A 154 26.80 5.87 10.83
N PHE A 155 26.77 4.74 11.51
CA PHE A 155 25.63 4.30 12.32
C PHE A 155 25.65 4.94 13.72
N GLU A 156 26.86 5.30 14.25
CA GLU A 156 27.00 5.91 15.58
C GLU A 156 26.55 7.38 15.57
N LEU A 157 26.86 8.11 14.50
CA LEU A 157 26.32 9.46 14.31
C LEU A 157 24.78 9.43 14.22
N GLY A 158 24.20 8.44 13.55
CA GLY A 158 22.76 8.26 13.50
C GLY A 158 22.16 8.03 14.88
N ASN A 159 22.80 7.16 15.68
CA ASN A 159 22.40 6.95 17.08
C ASN A 159 22.47 8.23 17.91
N LYS A 160 23.50 9.06 17.70
CA LYS A 160 23.66 10.34 18.39
C LYS A 160 22.57 11.35 18.03
N ILE A 161 22.13 11.38 16.77
CA ILE A 161 21.15 12.35 16.27
C ILE A 161 19.73 11.96 16.63
N THR A 162 19.37 10.66 16.45
CA THR A 162 18.00 10.19 16.54
C THR A 162 17.87 8.90 17.36
N GLY A 163 18.67 7.87 17.04
CA GLY A 163 18.63 6.55 17.64
C GLY A 163 19.05 5.46 16.67
N ALA A 164 18.98 4.19 17.10
CA ALA A 164 19.29 3.05 16.25
C ALA A 164 18.36 2.99 15.02
N GLY A 165 18.88 2.52 13.89
CA GLY A 165 18.10 2.41 12.65
C GLY A 165 18.00 3.70 11.82
N PHE A 166 18.81 4.72 12.13
CA PHE A 166 18.92 5.98 11.39
C PHE A 166 20.37 6.22 10.95
N PRO A 167 20.87 5.62 9.85
CA PRO A 167 22.25 5.79 9.41
C PRO A 167 22.52 7.18 8.84
N VAL A 168 23.75 7.65 8.98
CA VAL A 168 24.24 8.87 8.31
C VAL A 168 25.12 8.47 7.14
N TYR A 169 24.69 8.78 5.92
CA TYR A 169 25.48 8.59 4.71
C TYR A 169 26.46 9.74 4.54
N LYS A 170 27.72 9.43 4.21
CA LYS A 170 28.83 10.38 4.11
C LYS A 170 29.51 10.29 2.75
N ASP A 171 30.02 11.41 2.26
CA ASP A 171 30.86 11.51 1.05
C ASP A 171 30.38 10.62 -0.11
N LYS A 172 31.19 9.63 -0.54
CA LYS A 172 30.86 8.69 -1.63
C LYS A 172 29.63 7.84 -1.32
N GLY A 173 29.36 7.53 -0.05
CA GLY A 173 28.13 6.83 0.37
C GLY A 173 26.88 7.66 0.10
N ALA A 174 26.90 8.95 0.48
CA ALA A 174 25.80 9.88 0.20
C ALA A 174 25.62 10.11 -1.31
N LYS A 175 26.75 10.18 -2.05
CA LYS A 175 26.72 10.31 -3.51
C LYS A 175 26.16 9.07 -4.18
N LEU A 176 26.49 7.85 -3.71
CA LEU A 176 25.95 6.59 -4.20
C LEU A 176 24.44 6.49 -3.96
N GLN A 177 23.98 6.88 -2.75
CA GLN A 177 22.56 6.93 -2.41
C GLN A 177 21.77 7.81 -3.40
N ARG A 178 22.25 9.04 -3.63
CA ARG A 178 21.60 9.95 -4.59
C ARG A 178 21.71 9.46 -6.03
N ALA A 179 22.81 8.81 -6.41
CA ALA A 179 22.99 8.24 -7.73
C ALA A 179 21.96 7.14 -8.01
N LEU A 180 21.69 6.28 -7.04
CA LEU A 180 20.66 5.24 -7.13
C LEU A 180 19.25 5.84 -7.26
N ILE A 181 18.92 6.88 -6.50
CA ILE A 181 17.63 7.57 -6.62
C ILE A 181 17.43 8.07 -8.06
N ASN A 182 18.40 8.82 -8.59
CA ASN A 182 18.30 9.36 -9.93
C ASN A 182 18.23 8.26 -11.00
N TYR A 183 19.07 7.23 -10.89
CA TYR A 183 19.04 6.10 -11.82
C TYR A 183 17.69 5.39 -11.84
N PHE A 184 17.10 5.10 -10.68
CA PHE A 184 15.80 4.42 -10.60
C PHE A 184 14.67 5.28 -11.15
N LEU A 185 14.67 6.60 -10.86
CA LEU A 185 13.68 7.52 -11.41
C LEU A 185 13.79 7.61 -12.94
N ASP A 186 15.02 7.76 -13.47
CA ASP A 186 15.23 7.81 -14.93
C ASP A 186 14.76 6.52 -15.61
N LYS A 187 15.08 5.36 -15.03
CA LYS A 187 14.61 4.06 -15.58
C LYS A 187 13.09 3.93 -15.55
N ASN A 188 12.43 4.44 -14.52
CA ASN A 188 10.98 4.45 -14.46
C ASN A 188 10.36 5.41 -15.50
N ILE A 189 10.97 6.58 -15.70
CA ILE A 189 10.54 7.55 -16.71
C ILE A 189 10.70 6.96 -18.12
N GLU A 190 11.84 6.30 -18.40
CA GLU A 190 12.08 5.58 -19.65
C GLU A 190 11.03 4.48 -19.91
N ALA A 191 10.53 3.83 -18.85
CA ALA A 191 9.46 2.83 -18.90
C ALA A 191 8.04 3.44 -18.98
N GLY A 192 7.93 4.77 -19.09
CA GLY A 192 6.64 5.47 -19.27
C GLY A 192 5.94 5.88 -17.99
N TYR A 193 6.58 5.77 -16.83
CA TYR A 193 6.04 6.32 -15.58
C TYR A 193 6.25 7.84 -15.53
N LYS A 194 5.24 8.56 -15.08
CA LYS A 194 5.34 9.99 -14.83
C LYS A 194 5.87 10.23 -13.42
N GLU A 195 6.98 10.95 -13.32
CA GLU A 195 7.53 11.34 -12.02
C GLU A 195 6.66 12.39 -11.35
N ILE A 196 6.43 12.19 -10.06
CA ILE A 196 5.74 13.15 -9.18
C ILE A 196 6.45 13.25 -7.85
N GLN A 197 6.39 14.42 -7.24
CA GLN A 197 6.87 14.65 -5.88
C GLN A 197 5.68 14.87 -4.97
N VAL A 198 5.58 14.08 -3.90
CA VAL A 198 4.45 14.05 -2.98
C VAL A 198 4.85 14.44 -1.57
N PRO A 199 3.91 14.94 -0.74
CA PRO A 199 4.16 15.11 0.69
C PRO A 199 4.46 13.79 1.38
N ILE A 200 5.35 13.81 2.37
CA ILE A 200 5.68 12.65 3.22
C ILE A 200 4.83 12.59 4.50
N LEU A 201 4.13 13.67 4.82
CA LEU A 201 3.11 13.69 5.86
C LEU A 201 1.76 13.41 5.23
N VAL A 202 1.04 12.42 5.77
CA VAL A 202 -0.25 11.97 5.28
C VAL A 202 -1.29 12.02 6.39
N ASN A 203 -2.56 12.25 6.04
CA ASN A 203 -3.66 12.21 6.98
C ASN A 203 -4.19 10.77 7.17
N GLU A 204 -5.04 10.58 8.17
CA GLU A 204 -5.66 9.29 8.51
C GLU A 204 -6.42 8.67 7.33
N ASP A 205 -7.16 9.47 6.58
CA ASP A 205 -7.89 9.00 5.39
C ASP A 205 -6.94 8.40 4.35
N SER A 206 -5.75 8.98 4.16
CA SER A 206 -4.75 8.48 3.22
C SER A 206 -4.19 7.13 3.64
N GLY A 207 -3.85 6.98 4.93
CA GLY A 207 -3.39 5.70 5.48
C GLY A 207 -4.48 4.61 5.42
N THR A 208 -5.72 4.97 5.72
CA THR A 208 -6.87 4.06 5.65
C THR A 208 -7.15 3.61 4.22
N SER A 209 -7.06 4.52 3.27
CA SER A 209 -7.38 4.24 1.85
C SER A 209 -6.46 3.20 1.22
N THR A 210 -5.18 3.18 1.57
CA THR A 210 -4.20 2.20 1.06
C THR A 210 -4.05 0.95 1.94
N GLY A 211 -4.62 0.95 3.15
CA GLY A 211 -4.62 -0.21 4.03
C GLY A 211 -3.55 -0.21 5.11
N GLN A 212 -2.82 0.90 5.29
CA GLN A 212 -1.84 1.07 6.37
C GLN A 212 -2.52 1.34 7.72
N LEU A 213 -3.73 1.89 7.68
CA LEU A 213 -4.59 2.07 8.86
C LEU A 213 -5.86 1.22 8.75
N PRO A 214 -6.38 0.72 9.89
CA PRO A 214 -5.83 0.82 11.25
C PRO A 214 -4.49 0.06 11.40
N ASP A 215 -3.52 0.72 12.04
CA ASP A 215 -2.17 0.17 12.25
C ASP A 215 -2.15 -0.83 13.41
N LYS A 216 -2.43 -2.09 13.11
CA LYS A 216 -2.48 -3.18 14.10
C LYS A 216 -1.10 -3.59 14.62
N GLU A 217 -0.06 -3.34 13.84
CA GLU A 217 1.32 -3.74 14.13
C GLU A 217 2.14 -2.61 14.76
N GLY A 218 1.60 -1.39 14.83
CA GLY A 218 2.28 -0.23 15.38
C GLY A 218 3.46 0.24 14.54
N GLN A 219 3.37 0.12 13.22
CA GLN A 219 4.46 0.46 12.28
C GLN A 219 4.53 1.94 11.90
N MET A 220 3.42 2.66 12.03
CA MET A 220 3.33 4.06 11.61
C MET A 220 3.90 5.02 12.67
N TYR A 221 4.72 5.98 12.25
CA TYR A 221 5.06 7.14 13.06
C TYR A 221 3.91 8.14 13.04
N VAL A 222 3.45 8.58 14.23
CA VAL A 222 2.28 9.45 14.41
C VAL A 222 2.73 10.80 14.97
N ILE A 223 2.22 11.88 14.38
CA ILE A 223 2.35 13.26 14.87
C ILE A 223 1.03 13.64 15.54
N ASN A 224 0.94 13.40 16.83
CA ASN A 224 -0.32 13.56 17.58
C ASN A 224 -0.87 15.00 17.59
N ALA A 225 0.02 16.01 17.54
CA ALA A 225 -0.39 17.43 17.57
C ALA A 225 -1.26 17.83 16.37
N ASP A 226 -0.97 17.24 15.20
CA ASP A 226 -1.60 17.60 13.93
C ASP A 226 -2.49 16.46 13.36
N ASN A 227 -2.55 15.31 14.03
CA ASN A 227 -3.21 14.10 13.55
C ASN A 227 -2.69 13.68 12.16
N LEU A 228 -1.36 13.70 11.98
CA LEU A 228 -0.67 13.31 10.76
C LEU A 228 0.21 12.09 11.01
N TYR A 229 0.59 11.43 9.93
CA TYR A 229 1.43 10.24 9.93
C TYR A 229 2.61 10.45 8.98
N LEU A 230 3.79 9.95 9.34
CA LEU A 230 4.90 9.84 8.38
C LEU A 230 4.64 8.66 7.44
N ALA A 231 4.76 8.90 6.14
CA ALA A 231 4.50 7.88 5.12
C ALA A 231 5.49 6.72 5.21
N PRO A 232 5.03 5.46 5.33
CA PRO A 232 5.90 4.28 5.36
C PRO A 232 6.36 3.86 3.96
N THR A 233 5.77 4.45 2.93
CA THR A 233 5.99 4.21 1.49
C THR A 233 5.35 5.32 0.68
N ALA A 234 5.91 5.66 -0.48
CA ALA A 234 5.29 6.60 -1.41
C ALA A 234 3.95 6.10 -1.98
N GLU A 235 3.68 4.80 -1.91
CA GLU A 235 2.35 4.24 -2.25
C GLU A 235 1.22 5.05 -1.63
N VAL A 236 1.34 5.38 -0.34
CA VAL A 236 0.26 6.06 0.39
C VAL A 236 -0.07 7.43 -0.22
N PRO A 237 0.83 8.41 -0.31
CA PRO A 237 0.50 9.70 -0.88
C PRO A 237 0.22 9.63 -2.40
N VAL A 238 0.94 8.80 -3.16
CA VAL A 238 0.78 8.71 -4.63
C VAL A 238 -0.59 8.17 -5.00
N THR A 239 -1.01 7.05 -4.40
CA THR A 239 -2.32 6.44 -4.70
C THR A 239 -3.47 7.36 -4.28
N ASN A 240 -3.30 8.12 -3.19
CA ASN A 240 -4.32 9.05 -2.69
C ASN A 240 -4.53 10.32 -3.52
N ILE A 241 -3.67 10.60 -4.52
CA ILE A 241 -3.94 11.66 -5.52
C ILE A 241 -5.30 11.44 -6.19
N TYR A 242 -5.69 10.17 -6.37
CA TYR A 242 -6.94 9.78 -7.02
C TYR A 242 -8.07 9.43 -6.05
N ARG A 243 -7.94 9.78 -4.78
CA ARG A 243 -9.03 9.60 -3.80
C ARG A 243 -10.25 10.45 -4.15
N ASN A 244 -11.45 9.84 -4.11
CA ASN A 244 -12.73 10.43 -4.49
C ASN A 244 -12.83 10.85 -5.97
N CYS A 245 -12.01 10.27 -6.86
CA CYS A 245 -12.02 10.57 -8.28
C CYS A 245 -12.88 9.59 -9.07
N ILE A 246 -13.43 10.09 -10.18
CA ILE A 246 -14.03 9.29 -11.25
C ILE A 246 -13.23 9.59 -12.51
N LEU A 247 -12.45 8.61 -12.95
CA LEU A 247 -11.64 8.70 -14.18
C LEU A 247 -12.47 8.27 -15.37
N ASN A 248 -12.08 8.70 -16.57
CA ASN A 248 -12.60 8.11 -17.80
C ASN A 248 -11.73 6.91 -18.21
N SER A 249 -12.30 5.92 -18.85
CA SER A 249 -11.56 4.70 -19.27
C SER A 249 -10.38 5.00 -20.20
N ASN A 250 -10.44 6.08 -20.98
CA ASN A 250 -9.34 6.53 -21.85
C ASN A 250 -8.17 7.22 -21.11
N GLU A 251 -8.30 7.52 -19.81
CA GLU A 251 -7.21 8.03 -18.98
C GLU A 251 -6.32 6.91 -18.43
N LEU A 252 -6.75 5.63 -18.57
CA LEU A 252 -5.99 4.47 -18.13
C LEU A 252 -5.05 3.94 -19.25
N PRO A 253 -3.87 3.37 -18.90
CA PRO A 253 -3.35 3.25 -17.53
C PRO A 253 -2.77 4.56 -17.00
N ILE A 254 -2.84 4.76 -15.69
CA ILE A 254 -2.09 5.82 -15.00
C ILE A 254 -0.86 5.17 -14.37
N CYS A 255 0.33 5.61 -14.79
CA CYS A 255 1.62 5.12 -14.31
C CYS A 255 2.38 6.26 -13.66
N LEU A 256 2.68 6.15 -12.36
CA LEU A 256 3.36 7.18 -11.58
C LEU A 256 4.60 6.61 -10.88
N THR A 257 5.64 7.42 -10.76
CA THR A 257 6.80 7.12 -9.93
C THR A 257 7.11 8.27 -8.99
N SER A 258 7.58 7.94 -7.79
CA SER A 258 7.97 8.93 -6.80
C SER A 258 9.10 8.42 -5.92
N TYR A 259 10.04 9.28 -5.61
CA TYR A 259 11.01 9.09 -4.55
C TYR A 259 10.50 9.70 -3.25
N THR A 260 10.60 8.95 -2.15
CA THR A 260 10.37 9.48 -0.80
C THR A 260 11.31 8.84 0.22
N PRO A 261 11.72 9.56 1.28
CA PRO A 261 12.07 8.92 2.52
C PRO A 261 10.83 8.20 3.07
N CYS A 262 11.03 7.00 3.61
CA CYS A 262 10.00 6.15 4.18
C CYS A 262 10.28 5.94 5.66
N PHE A 263 9.25 5.88 6.48
CA PHE A 263 9.36 5.81 7.94
C PHE A 263 8.57 4.62 8.47
N ARG A 264 9.28 3.70 9.15
CA ARG A 264 8.68 2.53 9.80
C ARG A 264 9.22 2.38 11.19
N ARG A 265 8.35 2.12 12.16
CA ARG A 265 8.77 1.94 13.57
C ARG A 265 9.52 0.64 13.79
N GLU A 266 9.42 -0.31 12.86
CA GLU A 266 10.06 -1.63 12.94
C GLU A 266 9.81 -2.32 14.29
N ALA A 267 8.59 -2.14 14.83
CA ALA A 267 8.19 -2.63 16.12
C ALA A 267 8.39 -4.16 16.22
N GLY A 268 9.06 -4.62 17.27
CA GLY A 268 9.32 -6.05 17.49
C GLY A 268 10.53 -6.63 16.75
N SER A 269 11.31 -5.81 16.02
CA SER A 269 12.49 -6.27 15.28
C SER A 269 13.75 -6.13 16.11
N TYR A 270 14.42 -7.24 16.46
CA TYR A 270 15.64 -7.27 17.27
C TYR A 270 16.64 -8.31 16.75
N GLY A 271 17.94 -8.13 17.06
CA GLY A 271 18.97 -9.12 16.83
C GLY A 271 19.85 -8.88 15.61
N SER A 272 20.65 -9.87 15.22
CA SER A 272 21.67 -9.76 14.17
C SER A 272 21.10 -9.50 12.77
N HIS A 273 19.85 -9.90 12.51
CA HIS A 273 19.18 -9.70 11.22
C HIS A 273 18.79 -8.25 10.93
N VAL A 274 18.79 -7.35 11.94
CA VAL A 274 18.52 -5.92 11.76
C VAL A 274 19.79 -5.08 11.60
N ARG A 275 20.99 -5.70 11.66
CA ARG A 275 22.27 -4.98 11.66
C ARG A 275 22.53 -4.25 10.35
N GLY A 276 23.15 -3.08 10.47
CA GLY A 276 23.55 -2.26 9.33
C GLY A 276 22.36 -1.68 8.57
N LEU A 277 22.32 -1.91 7.26
CA LEU A 277 21.27 -1.44 6.36
C LEU A 277 20.12 -2.43 6.16
N ASN A 278 20.12 -3.56 6.87
CA ASN A 278 19.13 -4.61 6.65
C ASN A 278 17.70 -4.17 7.05
N ARG A 279 17.59 -3.37 8.13
CA ARG A 279 16.30 -2.88 8.63
C ARG A 279 16.48 -1.52 9.31
N LEU A 280 15.76 -0.52 8.81
CA LEU A 280 15.92 0.89 9.20
C LEU A 280 14.57 1.51 9.53
N HIS A 281 14.57 2.46 10.48
CA HIS A 281 13.41 3.27 10.83
C HIS A 281 13.13 4.36 9.78
N GLN A 282 14.18 4.86 9.14
CA GLN A 282 14.10 5.78 8.01
C GLN A 282 14.96 5.24 6.87
N PHE A 283 14.40 5.18 5.68
CA PHE A 283 15.10 4.74 4.47
C PHE A 283 14.51 5.37 3.21
N ASP A 284 15.32 5.44 2.17
CA ASP A 284 14.90 5.98 0.88
C ASP A 284 14.37 4.87 -0.02
N LYS A 285 13.29 5.17 -0.75
CA LYS A 285 12.65 4.25 -1.68
C LYS A 285 12.12 5.01 -2.90
N VAL A 286 12.35 4.46 -4.08
CA VAL A 286 11.65 4.85 -5.29
C VAL A 286 10.49 3.88 -5.49
N GLU A 287 9.30 4.42 -5.70
CA GLU A 287 8.05 3.65 -5.82
C GLU A 287 7.45 3.86 -7.20
N ILE A 288 6.84 2.83 -7.73
CA ILE A 288 5.97 2.87 -8.91
C ILE A 288 4.55 2.51 -8.51
N VAL A 289 3.58 3.27 -8.98
CA VAL A 289 2.15 3.05 -8.73
C VAL A 289 1.43 3.03 -10.07
N ARG A 290 0.52 2.07 -10.22
CA ARG A 290 -0.30 1.96 -11.42
C ARG A 290 -1.77 1.88 -11.07
N ILE A 291 -2.61 2.62 -11.81
CA ILE A 291 -4.07 2.50 -11.78
C ILE A 291 -4.48 1.94 -13.13
N GLU A 292 -5.20 0.83 -13.12
CA GLU A 292 -5.49 0.05 -14.31
C GLU A 292 -6.96 -0.40 -14.36
N SER A 293 -7.41 -0.76 -15.56
CA SER A 293 -8.69 -1.46 -15.71
C SER A 293 -8.59 -2.88 -15.14
N PRO A 294 -9.69 -3.44 -14.60
CA PRO A 294 -9.69 -4.80 -14.06
C PRO A 294 -9.14 -5.86 -15.02
N GLU A 295 -9.50 -5.76 -16.30
CA GLU A 295 -9.14 -6.73 -17.35
C GLU A 295 -7.65 -6.75 -17.67
N LYS A 296 -6.93 -5.64 -17.44
CA LYS A 296 -5.51 -5.49 -17.77
C LYS A 296 -4.58 -5.57 -16.58
N SER A 297 -5.10 -5.55 -15.35
CA SER A 297 -4.28 -5.38 -14.15
C SER A 297 -3.26 -6.49 -13.92
N TYR A 298 -3.52 -7.73 -14.35
CA TYR A 298 -2.55 -8.81 -14.23
C TYR A 298 -1.47 -8.74 -15.31
N ILE A 299 -1.79 -8.28 -16.52
CA ILE A 299 -0.78 -7.94 -17.53
C ILE A 299 0.10 -6.80 -17.02
N ALA A 300 -0.50 -5.79 -16.41
CA ALA A 300 0.21 -4.69 -15.78
C ALA A 300 1.15 -5.14 -14.65
N LEU A 301 0.74 -6.13 -13.85
CA LEU A 301 1.59 -6.73 -12.82
C LEU A 301 2.84 -7.38 -13.43
N GLU A 302 2.68 -8.18 -14.48
CA GLU A 302 3.81 -8.82 -15.20
C GLU A 302 4.75 -7.80 -15.85
N GLU A 303 4.21 -6.70 -16.39
CA GLU A 303 5.01 -5.59 -16.93
C GLU A 303 5.84 -4.92 -15.82
N MET A 304 5.25 -4.68 -14.63
CA MET A 304 5.95 -4.11 -13.48
C MET A 304 7.05 -5.06 -12.98
N VAL A 305 6.77 -6.35 -12.89
CA VAL A 305 7.76 -7.40 -12.53
C VAL A 305 8.91 -7.40 -13.54
N SER A 306 8.62 -7.39 -14.85
CA SER A 306 9.62 -7.36 -15.90
C SER A 306 10.48 -6.09 -15.87
N HIS A 307 9.89 -4.95 -15.56
CA HIS A 307 10.58 -3.67 -15.41
C HIS A 307 11.60 -3.71 -14.26
N VAL A 308 11.18 -4.11 -13.05
CA VAL A 308 12.08 -4.19 -11.89
C VAL A 308 13.16 -5.25 -12.10
N LYS A 309 12.83 -6.37 -12.74
CA LYS A 309 13.80 -7.37 -13.17
C LYS A 309 14.91 -6.75 -14.03
N SER A 310 14.55 -5.93 -15.02
CA SER A 310 15.54 -5.28 -15.92
C SER A 310 16.50 -4.37 -15.15
N ILE A 311 16.03 -3.61 -14.17
CA ILE A 311 16.86 -2.74 -13.34
C ILE A 311 17.90 -3.56 -12.54
N LEU A 312 17.49 -4.67 -11.93
CA LEU A 312 18.42 -5.53 -11.18
C LEU A 312 19.45 -6.22 -12.10
N SER A 313 19.03 -6.63 -13.30
CA SER A 313 19.93 -7.21 -14.30
C SER A 313 20.96 -6.19 -14.77
N GLU A 314 20.58 -4.94 -15.02
CA GLU A 314 21.49 -3.84 -15.38
C GLU A 314 22.49 -3.50 -14.26
N LEU A 315 22.07 -3.61 -12.99
CA LEU A 315 22.97 -3.48 -11.84
C LEU A 315 23.93 -4.66 -11.68
N ASN A 316 23.72 -5.74 -12.44
CA ASN A 316 24.49 -6.97 -12.37
C ASN A 316 24.53 -7.59 -10.96
N LEU A 317 23.40 -7.51 -10.25
CA LEU A 317 23.20 -8.14 -8.95
C LEU A 317 22.50 -9.49 -9.13
N PRO A 318 22.94 -10.57 -8.45
CA PRO A 318 22.22 -11.83 -8.44
C PRO A 318 20.93 -11.70 -7.63
N PHE A 319 19.81 -12.08 -8.20
CA PHE A 319 18.51 -11.95 -7.56
C PHE A 319 17.63 -13.16 -7.80
N ARG A 320 16.62 -13.29 -6.96
CA ARG A 320 15.48 -14.19 -7.18
C ARG A 320 14.17 -13.45 -7.05
N ILE A 321 13.13 -13.99 -7.67
CA ILE A 321 11.74 -13.53 -7.54
C ILE A 321 10.97 -14.63 -6.82
N VAL A 322 10.29 -14.27 -5.75
CA VAL A 322 9.43 -15.17 -5.00
C VAL A 322 7.99 -14.68 -5.06
N ARG A 323 7.05 -15.61 -5.26
CA ARG A 323 5.62 -15.35 -5.12
C ARG A 323 5.20 -15.63 -3.70
N LEU A 324 4.62 -14.64 -3.02
CA LEU A 324 4.27 -14.76 -1.62
C LEU A 324 3.15 -15.78 -1.42
N CYS A 325 3.30 -16.60 -0.39
CA CYS A 325 2.26 -17.51 0.08
C CYS A 325 1.20 -16.77 0.90
N GLY A 326 0.08 -17.43 1.16
CA GLY A 326 -1.04 -16.81 1.86
C GLY A 326 -0.72 -16.30 3.26
N GLY A 327 0.20 -16.95 3.98
CA GLY A 327 0.61 -16.55 5.34
C GLY A 327 1.57 -15.36 5.38
N ASP A 328 2.26 -15.07 4.27
CA ASP A 328 3.19 -13.94 4.14
C ASP A 328 2.61 -12.77 3.32
N LEU A 329 1.46 -12.98 2.68
CA LEU A 329 0.82 -11.99 1.81
C LEU A 329 0.32 -10.78 2.61
N GLY A 330 0.73 -9.57 2.25
CA GLY A 330 0.33 -8.32 2.90
C GLY A 330 -1.19 -8.11 2.96
N PHE A 331 -1.67 -7.39 3.97
CA PHE A 331 -3.10 -7.24 4.29
C PHE A 331 -3.97 -6.81 3.10
N ALA A 332 -3.52 -5.80 2.35
CA ALA A 332 -4.28 -5.21 1.24
C ALA A 332 -4.07 -5.92 -0.11
N SER A 333 -3.00 -6.70 -0.25
CA SER A 333 -2.60 -7.34 -1.51
C SER A 333 -3.42 -8.59 -1.81
N CYS A 334 -3.70 -8.85 -3.11
CA CYS A 334 -4.26 -10.12 -3.56
C CYS A 334 -3.20 -11.05 -4.19
N LEU A 335 -2.14 -10.48 -4.76
CA LEU A 335 -1.00 -11.21 -5.34
C LEU A 335 0.24 -10.32 -5.25
N THR A 336 1.35 -10.89 -4.76
CA THR A 336 2.61 -10.18 -4.58
C THR A 336 3.78 -11.02 -5.07
N TYR A 337 4.72 -10.35 -5.76
CA TYR A 337 6.04 -10.86 -6.09
C TYR A 337 7.09 -10.03 -5.38
N ASP A 338 7.95 -10.68 -4.59
CA ASP A 338 9.09 -10.05 -3.95
C ASP A 338 10.37 -10.36 -4.72
N PHE A 339 11.21 -9.34 -4.84
CA PHE A 339 12.56 -9.46 -5.38
C PHE A 339 13.54 -9.47 -4.24
N GLU A 340 14.39 -10.46 -4.22
CA GLU A 340 15.45 -10.60 -3.26
C GLU A 340 16.80 -10.63 -3.95
N VAL A 341 17.76 -9.84 -3.46
CA VAL A 341 19.14 -9.82 -3.94
C VAL A 341 20.02 -10.59 -2.97
N TYR A 342 20.93 -11.39 -3.50
CA TYR A 342 21.87 -12.16 -2.69
C TYR A 342 22.95 -11.27 -2.09
N SER A 343 23.04 -11.22 -0.79
CA SER A 343 24.12 -10.61 -0.01
C SER A 343 25.22 -11.65 0.19
N ALA A 344 26.32 -11.52 -0.53
CA ALA A 344 27.35 -12.55 -0.58
C ALA A 344 28.16 -12.69 0.71
N ALA A 345 28.40 -11.59 1.44
CA ALA A 345 29.09 -11.63 2.73
C ALA A 345 28.20 -12.17 3.85
N GLN A 346 26.90 -11.87 3.84
CA GLN A 346 25.94 -12.40 4.82
C GLN A 346 25.41 -13.79 4.44
N LYS A 347 25.64 -14.23 3.19
CA LYS A 347 25.17 -15.52 2.64
C LYS A 347 23.65 -15.69 2.75
N LYS A 348 22.90 -14.61 2.48
CA LYS A 348 21.44 -14.60 2.56
C LYS A 348 20.81 -13.75 1.46
N TRP A 349 19.56 -14.01 1.19
CA TRP A 349 18.71 -13.21 0.33
C TRP A 349 18.15 -12.00 1.11
N LEU A 350 18.14 -10.83 0.49
CA LEU A 350 17.60 -9.60 1.04
C LEU A 350 16.51 -9.08 0.10
N GLU A 351 15.30 -8.98 0.59
CA GLU A 351 14.18 -8.35 -0.13
C GLU A 351 14.51 -6.89 -0.45
N VAL A 352 14.42 -6.52 -1.72
CA VAL A 352 14.72 -5.18 -2.24
C VAL A 352 13.53 -4.52 -2.92
N SER A 353 12.52 -5.30 -3.28
CA SER A 353 11.28 -4.83 -3.89
C SER A 353 10.15 -5.80 -3.59
N SER A 354 8.95 -5.25 -3.46
CA SER A 354 7.70 -5.99 -3.39
C SER A 354 6.73 -5.37 -4.40
N ILE A 355 6.19 -6.17 -5.33
CA ILE A 355 5.27 -5.70 -6.37
C ILE A 355 3.94 -6.39 -6.19
N SER A 356 2.88 -5.60 -5.99
CA SER A 356 1.56 -6.09 -5.59
C SER A 356 0.44 -5.61 -6.50
N ASN A 357 -0.53 -6.48 -6.73
CA ASN A 357 -1.86 -6.14 -7.21
C ASN A 357 -2.84 -6.16 -6.03
N PHE A 358 -3.65 -5.11 -5.92
CA PHE A 358 -4.66 -4.96 -4.86
C PHE A 358 -6.08 -5.18 -5.38
N GLU A 359 -6.23 -5.39 -6.68
CA GLU A 359 -7.54 -5.38 -7.35
C GLU A 359 -8.38 -4.16 -6.93
N THR A 360 -9.64 -4.37 -6.56
CA THR A 360 -10.56 -3.31 -6.14
C THR A 360 -10.43 -2.92 -4.67
N PHE A 361 -9.54 -3.53 -3.91
CA PHE A 361 -9.49 -3.36 -2.45
C PHE A 361 -9.18 -1.92 -2.03
N GLN A 362 -8.13 -1.33 -2.62
CA GLN A 362 -7.76 0.05 -2.35
C GLN A 362 -8.71 1.04 -3.04
N SER A 363 -9.07 0.81 -4.30
CA SER A 363 -9.97 1.70 -5.04
C SER A 363 -11.35 1.81 -4.40
N ASN A 364 -11.85 0.75 -3.75
CA ASN A 364 -13.08 0.80 -2.96
C ASN A 364 -12.94 1.71 -1.72
N ARG A 365 -11.81 1.66 -1.00
CA ARG A 365 -11.50 2.56 0.13
C ARG A 365 -11.31 4.00 -0.34
N LEU A 366 -10.58 4.20 -1.44
CA LEU A 366 -10.33 5.49 -2.09
C LEU A 366 -11.59 6.10 -2.69
N LYS A 367 -12.67 5.33 -2.90
CA LYS A 367 -13.82 5.71 -3.74
C LYS A 367 -13.40 6.08 -5.16
N LEU A 368 -12.33 5.45 -5.66
CA LEU A 368 -11.81 5.64 -7.02
C LEU A 368 -12.60 4.76 -8.00
N ARG A 369 -13.19 5.40 -8.99
CA ARG A 369 -14.00 4.74 -10.03
C ARG A 369 -13.54 5.12 -11.41
N VAL A 370 -13.87 4.27 -12.37
CA VAL A 370 -13.69 4.51 -13.79
C VAL A 370 -15.08 4.55 -14.43
N ASN A 371 -15.32 5.59 -15.21
CA ASN A 371 -16.49 5.67 -16.08
C ASN A 371 -16.16 4.92 -17.38
N ASP A 372 -16.72 3.73 -17.51
CA ASP A 372 -16.60 2.92 -18.72
C ASP A 372 -17.96 2.87 -19.43
N ASN A 373 -18.08 3.61 -20.55
CA ASN A 373 -19.30 3.69 -21.36
C ASN A 373 -20.58 4.00 -20.55
N GLY A 374 -20.47 4.85 -19.52
CA GLY A 374 -21.58 5.23 -18.64
C GLY A 374 -21.75 4.34 -17.38
N ALA A 375 -21.11 3.19 -17.33
CA ALA A 375 -21.02 2.36 -16.11
C ALA A 375 -19.86 2.84 -15.20
N LYS A 376 -20.10 2.94 -13.89
CA LYS A 376 -19.06 3.28 -12.90
C LYS A 376 -18.54 2.01 -12.25
N VAL A 377 -17.35 1.59 -12.65
CA VAL A 377 -16.65 0.42 -12.10
C VAL A 377 -15.49 0.86 -11.19
N LEU A 378 -15.05 0.00 -10.27
CA LEU A 378 -13.84 0.24 -9.49
C LEU A 378 -12.61 -0.06 -10.34
N ALA A 379 -11.59 0.80 -10.26
CA ALA A 379 -10.29 0.54 -10.87
C ALA A 379 -9.54 -0.54 -10.07
N HIS A 380 -8.53 -1.16 -10.68
CA HIS A 380 -7.50 -1.90 -9.96
C HIS A 380 -6.31 -0.99 -9.65
N THR A 381 -5.69 -1.17 -8.49
CA THR A 381 -4.46 -0.47 -8.11
C THR A 381 -3.32 -1.47 -7.96
N LEU A 382 -2.14 -1.07 -8.39
CA LEU A 382 -0.91 -1.82 -8.25
C LEU A 382 0.20 -0.90 -7.74
N ASN A 383 1.13 -1.45 -6.99
CA ASN A 383 2.36 -0.75 -6.64
C ASN A 383 3.57 -1.67 -6.70
N GLY A 384 4.74 -1.07 -6.65
CA GLY A 384 5.99 -1.78 -6.47
C GLY A 384 7.13 -0.86 -6.10
N SER A 385 8.10 -1.38 -5.35
CA SER A 385 9.33 -0.65 -5.08
C SER A 385 10.29 -0.77 -6.26
N SER A 386 10.76 0.36 -6.76
CA SER A 386 11.75 0.43 -7.84
C SER A 386 13.02 1.21 -7.42
N LEU A 387 13.76 0.88 -6.43
CA LEU A 387 13.83 -0.16 -5.41
C LEU A 387 13.95 0.45 -4.00
N ALA A 388 14.05 -0.40 -2.94
CA ALA A 388 14.41 0.03 -1.59
C ALA A 388 15.93 0.17 -1.49
N LEU A 389 16.42 1.40 -1.34
CA LEU A 389 17.83 1.73 -1.51
C LEU A 389 18.78 1.09 -0.50
N PRO A 390 18.48 1.01 0.83
CA PRO A 390 19.47 0.54 1.79
C PRO A 390 19.98 -0.87 1.50
N ARG A 391 19.09 -1.79 1.17
CA ARG A 391 19.46 -3.18 0.88
C ARG A 391 20.18 -3.31 -0.45
N ILE A 392 19.86 -2.46 -1.44
CA ILE A 392 20.62 -2.37 -2.70
C ILE A 392 22.04 -1.84 -2.43
N VAL A 393 22.18 -0.78 -1.60
CA VAL A 393 23.51 -0.28 -1.19
C VAL A 393 24.28 -1.39 -0.47
N ALA A 394 23.67 -2.08 0.50
CA ALA A 394 24.30 -3.18 1.19
C ALA A 394 24.83 -4.26 0.21
N CYS A 395 23.99 -4.68 -0.74
CA CYS A 395 24.36 -5.69 -1.73
C CYS A 395 25.45 -5.18 -2.70
N ILE A 396 25.42 -3.91 -3.11
CA ILE A 396 26.51 -3.32 -3.93
C ILE A 396 27.82 -3.33 -3.15
N LEU A 397 27.83 -2.87 -1.89
CA LEU A 397 29.04 -2.86 -1.08
C LEU A 397 29.61 -4.26 -0.92
N GLU A 398 28.78 -5.25 -0.62
CA GLU A 398 29.23 -6.62 -0.37
C GLU A 398 29.60 -7.37 -1.65
N ASN A 399 28.77 -7.28 -2.69
CA ASN A 399 28.96 -8.12 -3.89
C ASN A 399 30.06 -7.61 -4.83
N PHE A 400 30.37 -6.31 -4.78
CA PHE A 400 31.40 -5.71 -5.64
C PHE A 400 32.68 -5.35 -4.89
N GLN A 401 32.84 -5.78 -3.62
CA GLN A 401 34.07 -5.57 -2.87
C GLN A 401 35.26 -6.30 -3.47
N THR A 402 36.41 -5.68 -3.37
CA THR A 402 37.73 -6.25 -3.61
C THR A 402 38.54 -6.09 -2.32
N GLU A 403 39.77 -6.57 -2.26
CA GLU A 403 40.64 -6.39 -1.08
C GLU A 403 40.81 -4.93 -0.66
N ASN A 404 40.86 -4.00 -1.63
CA ASN A 404 41.22 -2.60 -1.39
C ASN A 404 40.14 -1.58 -1.77
N SER A 405 39.07 -2.00 -2.41
CA SER A 405 38.06 -1.08 -2.93
C SER A 405 36.72 -1.77 -3.15
N ILE A 406 35.70 -0.99 -3.42
CA ILE A 406 34.37 -1.47 -3.83
C ILE A 406 34.11 -0.90 -5.22
N LYS A 407 33.92 -1.78 -6.21
CA LYS A 407 33.60 -1.36 -7.57
C LYS A 407 32.17 -0.86 -7.65
N ILE A 408 31.92 0.11 -8.51
CA ILE A 408 30.57 0.61 -8.78
C ILE A 408 30.01 -0.06 -10.04
N PRO A 409 28.75 -0.54 -10.02
CA PRO A 409 28.08 -1.01 -11.22
C PRO A 409 28.20 -0.01 -12.37
N LYS A 410 28.52 -0.49 -13.59
CA LYS A 410 28.82 0.39 -14.72
C LYS A 410 27.74 1.41 -15.02
N VAL A 411 26.47 1.00 -14.89
CA VAL A 411 25.29 1.84 -15.14
C VAL A 411 25.17 3.01 -14.14
N LEU A 412 25.81 2.92 -12.96
CA LEU A 412 25.79 3.97 -11.96
C LEU A 412 26.96 4.96 -12.10
N ILE A 413 28.01 4.65 -12.86
CA ILE A 413 29.19 5.53 -13.01
C ILE A 413 28.83 6.93 -13.54
N PRO A 414 27.93 7.09 -14.52
CA PRO A 414 27.49 8.43 -14.96
C PRO A 414 26.83 9.25 -13.85
N TYR A 415 26.16 8.61 -12.92
CA TYR A 415 25.45 9.25 -11.80
C TYR A 415 26.38 9.53 -10.59
N THR A 416 27.28 8.60 -10.31
CA THR A 416 28.23 8.73 -9.20
C THR A 416 29.39 9.67 -9.53
N GLY A 417 29.86 9.65 -10.79
CA GLY A 417 31.09 10.33 -11.22
C GLY A 417 32.38 9.67 -10.72
N PHE A 418 32.27 8.43 -10.19
CA PHE A 418 33.43 7.58 -9.82
C PHE A 418 33.08 6.11 -10.08
N ASP A 419 34.12 5.30 -10.27
CA ASP A 419 34.02 3.87 -10.61
C ASP A 419 34.32 2.93 -9.42
N LYS A 420 34.80 3.51 -8.31
CA LYS A 420 35.14 2.79 -7.06
C LYS A 420 35.08 3.66 -5.81
N ILE A 421 34.83 3.01 -4.72
CA ILE A 421 34.96 3.50 -3.36
C ILE A 421 36.21 2.88 -2.75
#